data_878edca6d551f1c48418f746ab662bbb
#
_entry.id   878edca6d551f1c48418f746ab662bbb
#
_cell.length_a   1.000
_cell.length_b   1.000
_cell.length_c   1.000
_cell.angle_alpha   90.00
_cell.angle_beta   90.00
_cell.angle_gamma   90.00
#
_symmetry.space_group_name_H-M   'P 1'
#
loop_
_entity.id
_entity.type
_entity.pdbx_description
1 polymer ?
#
loop_
_entity_poly.entity_id
_entity_poly.type
_entity_poly.pdbx_seq_one_letter_code
_entity_poly.pdbx_strand_id
1 'polypeptide(L)'
;MAKHLIDLITQKFPGAVIQSHSNHGDDTLVLEAASWHDVAQFLRDDPRCAMQMLVDLTAVDYPDRDPRFEVVVHLHSLTLGHRIRIKTRVGDPDGEVVRVASVADLWGSANWAEREAYDMFGVEFVGHPDLRRILMYPEFVGYPLRKDYPADKIQPLIAYREVENIEKLPPFGKDEGMSFGRQTHSYGQRSNEQESN
;
A
#
# COMPACT_ATOMS: atom_id res chain seq x y z
N MET A 1 -1.80 25.64 5.76
CA MET A 1 -0.32 25.56 5.80
C MET A 1 0.05 25.13 7.20
N ALA A 2 0.74 24.01 7.35
CA ALA A 2 1.03 23.40 8.65
C ALA A 2 2.43 23.77 9.19
N LYS A 3 3.00 24.90 8.80
CA LYS A 3 4.31 25.35 9.29
C LYS A 3 4.44 25.31 10.82
N HIS A 4 3.37 25.65 11.53
CA HIS A 4 3.34 25.56 12.99
C HIS A 4 3.54 24.14 13.50
N LEU A 5 3.20 23.09 12.73
CA LEU A 5 3.43 21.70 13.11
C LEU A 5 4.91 21.35 13.01
N ILE A 6 5.60 21.86 11.99
CA ILE A 6 7.05 21.69 11.84
C ILE A 6 7.77 22.26 13.05
N ASP A 7 7.41 23.47 13.46
CA ASP A 7 8.00 24.13 14.62
C ASP A 7 7.73 23.36 15.92
N LEU A 8 6.49 22.88 16.11
CA LEU A 8 6.10 22.09 17.27
C LEU A 8 6.89 20.78 17.35
N ILE A 9 7.06 20.07 16.24
CA ILE A 9 7.80 18.81 16.21
C ILE A 9 9.27 19.05 16.48
N THR A 10 9.86 20.07 15.83
CA THR A 10 11.27 20.41 16.02
C THR A 10 11.58 20.81 17.46
N GLN A 11 10.66 21.52 18.10
CA GLN A 11 10.80 21.92 19.50
C GLN A 11 10.67 20.73 20.45
N LYS A 12 9.73 19.82 20.20
CA LYS A 12 9.45 18.68 21.09
C LYS A 12 10.44 17.53 20.94
N PHE A 13 10.92 17.32 19.71
CA PHE A 13 11.85 16.24 19.37
C PHE A 13 13.12 16.81 18.73
N PRO A 14 14.03 17.42 19.54
CA PRO A 14 15.28 17.96 19.03
C PRO A 14 16.12 16.84 18.39
N GLY A 15 16.51 17.02 17.13
CA GLY A 15 17.30 16.04 16.38
C GLY A 15 16.49 14.95 15.66
N ALA A 16 15.18 14.89 15.84
CA ALA A 16 14.34 13.95 15.08
C ALA A 16 14.10 14.38 13.63
N VAL A 17 14.16 15.68 13.34
CA VAL A 17 13.93 16.24 12.02
C VAL A 17 15.24 16.41 11.28
N ILE A 18 15.47 15.62 10.24
CA ILE A 18 16.64 15.73 9.37
C ILE A 18 16.45 16.88 8.38
N GLN A 19 15.27 16.99 7.82
CA GLN A 19 14.96 17.98 6.78
C GLN A 19 13.48 18.35 6.83
N SER A 20 13.17 19.60 6.51
CA SER A 20 11.80 20.06 6.29
C SER A 20 11.72 20.89 5.02
N HIS A 21 10.59 20.77 4.30
CA HIS A 21 10.31 21.62 3.14
C HIS A 21 8.80 21.77 2.95
N SER A 22 8.42 22.82 2.24
CA SER A 22 7.03 23.08 1.88
C SER A 22 6.99 23.41 0.39
N ASN A 23 6.46 22.47 -0.39
CA ASN A 23 6.29 22.62 -1.83
C ASN A 23 4.80 22.63 -2.18
N HIS A 24 4.37 23.62 -2.94
CA HIS A 24 2.98 23.79 -3.38
C HIS A 24 1.94 23.79 -2.25
N GLY A 25 2.35 24.18 -1.04
CA GLY A 25 1.48 24.20 0.15
C GLY A 25 1.42 22.88 0.93
N ASP A 26 2.17 21.87 0.51
CA ASP A 26 2.31 20.60 1.22
C ASP A 26 3.59 20.61 2.08
N ASP A 27 3.38 20.64 3.39
CA ASP A 27 4.45 20.62 4.35
C ASP A 27 4.95 19.18 4.54
N THR A 28 6.26 19.00 4.45
CA THR A 28 6.92 17.69 4.52
C THR A 28 8.04 17.72 5.55
N LEU A 29 8.11 16.68 6.37
CA LEU A 29 9.19 16.41 7.31
C LEU A 29 9.89 15.11 6.94
N VAL A 30 11.21 15.13 6.95
CA VAL A 30 12.04 13.93 6.88
C VAL A 30 12.57 13.67 8.29
N LEU A 31 12.26 12.51 8.83
CA LEU A 31 12.52 12.12 10.21
C LEU A 31 13.61 11.05 10.27
N GLU A 32 14.35 11.06 11.40
CA GLU A 32 15.19 9.94 11.79
C GLU A 32 14.34 8.70 12.06
N ALA A 33 14.78 7.53 11.57
CA ALA A 33 14.05 6.28 11.72
C ALA A 33 13.80 5.90 13.19
N ALA A 34 14.74 6.22 14.07
CA ALA A 34 14.61 5.98 15.50
C ALA A 34 13.48 6.79 16.17
N SER A 35 13.17 7.97 15.65
CA SER A 35 12.13 8.86 16.19
C SER A 35 10.81 8.75 15.46
N TRP A 36 10.73 7.90 14.45
CA TRP A 36 9.59 7.77 13.53
C TRP A 36 8.26 7.53 14.26
N HIS A 37 8.20 6.48 15.09
CA HIS A 37 6.98 6.09 15.80
C HIS A 37 6.55 7.14 16.84
N ASP A 38 7.51 7.67 17.61
CA ASP A 38 7.22 8.66 18.66
C ASP A 38 6.68 9.97 18.09
N VAL A 39 7.22 10.43 16.96
CA VAL A 39 6.72 11.61 16.25
C VAL A 39 5.34 11.33 15.66
N ALA A 40 5.12 10.14 15.08
CA ALA A 40 3.83 9.74 14.56
C ALA A 40 2.76 9.69 15.66
N GLN A 41 3.08 9.12 16.82
CA GLN A 41 2.20 9.09 17.99
C GLN A 41 1.86 10.50 18.47
N PHE A 42 2.86 11.37 18.57
CA PHE A 42 2.64 12.78 18.95
C PHE A 42 1.70 13.50 17.97
N LEU A 43 1.91 13.31 16.66
CA LEU A 43 1.05 13.91 15.63
C LEU A 43 -0.41 13.46 15.76
N ARG A 44 -0.65 12.21 16.14
CA ARG A 44 -1.99 11.68 16.38
C ARG A 44 -2.62 12.25 17.65
N ASP A 45 -1.89 12.24 18.76
CA ASP A 45 -2.43 12.41 20.10
C ASP A 45 -2.47 13.87 20.57
N ASP A 46 -1.57 14.73 20.10
CA ASP A 46 -1.55 16.15 20.51
C ASP A 46 -2.73 16.92 19.87
N PRO A 47 -3.58 17.58 20.70
CA PRO A 47 -4.74 18.30 20.19
C PRO A 47 -4.42 19.43 19.18
N ARG A 48 -3.21 19.95 19.20
CA ARG A 48 -2.74 20.99 18.26
C ARG A 48 -2.42 20.43 16.89
N CYS A 49 -2.13 19.13 16.82
CA CYS A 49 -1.85 18.39 15.59
C CYS A 49 -3.09 17.62 15.14
N ALA A 50 -3.67 16.82 16.03
CA ALA A 50 -4.90 16.05 15.89
C ALA A 50 -4.99 15.30 14.55
N MET A 51 -3.91 14.58 14.18
CA MET A 51 -3.83 13.81 12.94
C MET A 51 -4.60 12.50 13.05
N GLN A 52 -5.93 12.58 12.97
CA GLN A 52 -6.80 11.41 13.16
C GLN A 52 -6.77 10.43 11.99
N MET A 53 -6.42 10.89 10.79
CA MET A 53 -6.49 10.08 9.57
C MET A 53 -5.11 9.89 8.94
N LEU A 54 -4.68 8.63 8.85
CA LEU A 54 -3.64 8.22 7.91
C LEU A 54 -4.31 8.03 6.55
N VAL A 55 -3.98 8.92 5.62
CA VAL A 55 -4.55 8.95 4.26
C VAL A 55 -3.88 7.89 3.38
N ASP A 56 -2.55 7.81 3.48
CA ASP A 56 -1.75 6.89 2.69
C ASP A 56 -0.41 6.61 3.37
N LEU A 57 0.12 5.40 3.15
CA LEU A 57 1.47 5.00 3.51
C LEU A 57 2.04 4.18 2.37
N THR A 58 3.21 4.58 1.90
CA THR A 58 3.91 3.86 0.83
C THR A 58 5.42 3.94 0.99
N ALA A 59 6.15 3.22 0.15
CA ALA A 59 7.60 3.30 0.06
C ALA A 59 8.04 3.78 -1.33
N VAL A 60 9.22 4.37 -1.39
CA VAL A 60 9.86 4.78 -2.65
C VAL A 60 11.27 4.21 -2.68
N ASP A 61 11.62 3.60 -3.80
CA ASP A 61 12.95 3.05 -4.04
C ASP A 61 13.83 4.05 -4.82
N TYR A 62 14.96 4.42 -4.23
CA TYR A 62 15.98 5.30 -4.81
C TYR A 62 17.31 4.54 -4.92
N PRO A 63 17.58 3.80 -6.01
CA PRO A 63 18.76 2.93 -6.14
C PRO A 63 20.09 3.62 -5.90
N ASP A 64 20.17 4.92 -6.26
CA ASP A 64 21.40 5.73 -6.19
C ASP A 64 21.58 6.45 -4.83
N ARG A 65 20.72 6.14 -3.82
CA ARG A 65 20.78 6.78 -2.50
C ARG A 65 21.18 5.78 -1.42
N ASP A 66 21.80 6.31 -0.40
CA ASP A 66 22.03 5.65 0.88
C ASP A 66 21.51 6.56 2.01
N PRO A 67 20.52 6.12 2.81
CA PRO A 67 19.70 4.90 2.68
C PRO A 67 18.81 4.86 1.42
N ARG A 68 18.65 3.66 0.85
CA ARG A 68 17.99 3.44 -0.45
C ARG A 68 16.49 3.72 -0.44
N PHE A 69 15.78 3.30 0.59
CA PHE A 69 14.32 3.41 0.62
C PHE A 69 13.85 4.60 1.44
N GLU A 70 12.73 5.17 1.04
CA GLU A 70 12.05 6.23 1.77
C GLU A 70 10.60 5.80 2.02
N VAL A 71 10.22 5.65 3.29
CA VAL A 71 8.82 5.42 3.68
C VAL A 71 8.15 6.77 3.82
N VAL A 72 6.98 6.91 3.22
CA VAL A 72 6.21 8.15 3.13
C VAL A 72 4.82 7.94 3.70
N VAL A 73 4.41 8.80 4.63
CA VAL A 73 3.05 8.80 5.19
C VAL A 73 2.40 10.16 5.01
N HIS A 74 1.16 10.12 4.57
CA HIS A 74 0.29 11.29 4.46
C HIS A 74 -0.73 11.29 5.58
N LEU A 75 -0.69 12.32 6.41
CA LEU A 75 -1.61 12.49 7.54
C LEU A 75 -2.53 13.67 7.33
N HIS A 76 -3.77 13.54 7.80
CA HIS A 76 -4.79 14.56 7.73
C HIS A 76 -5.52 14.72 9.05
N SER A 77 -5.73 15.97 9.45
CA SER A 77 -6.56 16.32 10.58
C SER A 77 -7.98 16.64 10.10
N LEU A 78 -8.93 15.80 10.49
CA LEU A 78 -10.34 15.99 10.15
C LEU A 78 -10.96 17.19 10.89
N THR A 79 -10.46 17.49 12.09
CA THR A 79 -10.97 18.57 12.93
C THR A 79 -10.36 19.92 12.61
N LEU A 80 -9.06 19.96 12.31
CA LEU A 80 -8.32 21.20 12.08
C LEU A 80 -8.10 21.50 10.58
N GLY A 81 -8.46 20.55 9.70
CA GLY A 81 -8.42 20.73 8.25
C GLY A 81 -7.01 20.87 7.65
N HIS A 82 -5.94 20.56 8.41
CA HIS A 82 -4.58 20.60 7.90
C HIS A 82 -4.04 19.20 7.59
N ARG A 83 -3.00 19.16 6.79
CA ARG A 83 -2.32 17.93 6.39
C ARG A 83 -0.81 18.08 6.49
N ILE A 84 -0.13 16.97 6.70
CA ILE A 84 1.32 16.91 6.71
C ILE A 84 1.78 15.60 6.06
N ARG A 85 2.93 15.64 5.42
CA ARG A 85 3.64 14.45 4.95
C ARG A 85 4.84 14.24 5.86
N ILE A 86 4.97 13.04 6.39
CA ILE A 86 6.17 12.62 7.10
C ILE A 86 6.87 11.53 6.30
N LYS A 87 8.18 11.55 6.32
CA LYS A 87 9.04 10.62 5.61
C LYS A 87 10.13 10.13 6.54
N THR A 88 10.57 8.90 6.33
CA THR A 88 11.80 8.40 6.94
C THR A 88 12.61 7.62 5.91
N ARG A 89 13.93 7.74 5.99
CA ARG A 89 14.84 7.02 5.12
C ARG A 89 15.28 5.76 5.81
N VAL A 90 15.18 4.64 5.13
CA VAL A 90 15.50 3.33 5.66
C VAL A 90 16.29 2.53 4.62
N GLY A 91 17.25 1.78 5.09
CA GLY A 91 18.09 0.93 4.25
C GLY A 91 19.05 0.19 5.15
N ASP A 92 19.48 -0.96 4.68
CA ASP A 92 20.62 -1.66 5.24
C ASP A 92 21.80 -1.45 4.27
N PRO A 93 22.96 -1.01 4.72
CA PRO A 93 24.15 -0.92 3.89
C PRO A 93 24.52 -2.25 3.21
N ASP A 94 24.19 -3.37 3.88
CA ASP A 94 24.38 -4.72 3.35
C ASP A 94 23.21 -5.22 2.49
N GLY A 95 22.12 -4.42 2.38
CA GLY A 95 21.06 -4.56 1.37
C GLY A 95 20.04 -5.66 1.57
N GLU A 96 20.10 -6.44 2.65
CA GLU A 96 19.21 -7.59 2.81
C GLU A 96 17.86 -7.26 3.43
N VAL A 97 17.80 -6.47 4.49
CA VAL A 97 16.55 -6.23 5.23
C VAL A 97 16.37 -4.75 5.57
N VAL A 98 15.31 -4.17 5.06
CA VAL A 98 14.94 -2.78 5.33
C VAL A 98 13.87 -2.76 6.39
N ARG A 99 14.13 -2.10 7.53
CA ARG A 99 13.23 -2.11 8.69
C ARG A 99 12.83 -0.70 9.13
N VAL A 100 11.56 -0.58 9.53
CA VAL A 100 10.99 0.63 10.14
C VAL A 100 9.96 0.22 11.19
N ALA A 101 9.76 1.04 12.23
CA ALA A 101 8.70 0.78 13.20
C ALA A 101 7.31 0.89 12.55
N SER A 102 6.42 -0.06 12.83
CA SER A 102 5.02 -0.02 12.39
C SER A 102 4.29 1.14 13.05
N VAL A 103 3.31 1.69 12.35
CA VAL A 103 2.34 2.67 12.88
C VAL A 103 0.91 2.12 12.82
N ALA A 104 0.76 0.80 12.63
CA ALA A 104 -0.54 0.14 12.58
C ALA A 104 -1.28 0.14 13.93
N ASP A 105 -0.56 0.30 15.03
CA ASP A 105 -1.10 0.53 16.38
C ASP A 105 -1.67 1.94 16.54
N LEU A 106 -1.21 2.88 15.74
CA LEU A 106 -1.67 4.26 15.73
C LEU A 106 -2.91 4.46 14.84
N TRP A 107 -2.89 3.89 13.63
CA TRP A 107 -3.98 4.00 12.66
C TRP A 107 -4.31 2.64 12.04
N GLY A 108 -5.56 2.21 12.16
CA GLY A 108 -5.99 0.92 11.60
C GLY A 108 -5.81 0.82 10.06
N SER A 109 -5.86 1.94 9.34
CA SER A 109 -5.61 1.98 7.89
C SER A 109 -4.15 1.66 7.53
N ALA A 110 -3.21 1.93 8.43
CA ALA A 110 -1.80 1.62 8.22
C ALA A 110 -1.54 0.12 8.06
N ASN A 111 -2.33 -0.73 8.73
CA ASN A 111 -2.18 -2.19 8.63
C ASN A 111 -2.15 -2.67 7.17
N TRP A 112 -3.08 -2.21 6.34
CA TRP A 112 -3.15 -2.61 4.94
C TRP A 112 -2.06 -1.98 4.08
N ALA A 113 -1.78 -0.70 4.30
CA ALA A 113 -0.78 0.05 3.55
C ALA A 113 0.66 -0.41 3.86
N GLU A 114 0.95 -0.79 5.10
CA GLU A 114 2.23 -1.39 5.48
C GLU A 114 2.44 -2.76 4.84
N ARG A 115 1.38 -3.59 4.77
CA ARG A 115 1.44 -4.87 4.06
C ARG A 115 1.68 -4.69 2.56
N GLU A 116 1.07 -3.67 1.94
CA GLU A 116 1.33 -3.33 0.53
C GLU A 116 2.79 -2.89 0.33
N ALA A 117 3.29 -1.99 1.16
CA ALA A 117 4.68 -1.55 1.09
C ALA A 117 5.67 -2.71 1.33
N TYR A 118 5.37 -3.61 2.26
CA TYR A 118 6.13 -4.83 2.45
C TYR A 118 6.10 -5.72 1.19
N ASP A 119 4.93 -5.97 0.63
CA ASP A 119 4.77 -6.86 -0.52
C ASP A 119 5.45 -6.33 -1.78
N MET A 120 5.40 -5.03 -2.00
CA MET A 120 5.92 -4.39 -3.21
C MET A 120 7.41 -4.04 -3.13
N PHE A 121 7.90 -3.63 -1.96
CA PHE A 121 9.27 -3.12 -1.78
C PHE A 121 10.12 -3.95 -0.82
N GLY A 122 9.51 -4.78 0.02
CA GLY A 122 10.22 -5.56 1.04
C GLY A 122 10.66 -4.75 2.26
N VAL A 123 9.91 -3.71 2.61
CA VAL A 123 10.11 -2.97 3.86
C VAL A 123 9.44 -3.71 4.99
N GLU A 124 10.20 -4.16 5.98
CA GLU A 124 9.67 -4.81 7.19
C GLU A 124 9.20 -3.78 8.21
N PHE A 125 7.92 -3.83 8.58
CA PHE A 125 7.35 -2.99 9.61
C PHE A 125 7.39 -3.70 10.97
N VAL A 126 8.36 -3.31 11.79
CA VAL A 126 8.59 -3.92 13.12
C VAL A 126 7.44 -3.59 14.06
N GLY A 127 6.81 -4.61 14.63
CA GLY A 127 5.64 -4.45 15.50
C GLY A 127 4.30 -4.52 14.76
N HIS A 128 4.29 -4.74 13.45
CA HIS A 128 3.07 -4.98 12.70
C HIS A 128 2.39 -6.29 13.17
N PRO A 129 1.06 -6.31 13.39
CA PRO A 129 0.38 -7.47 13.98
C PRO A 129 0.36 -8.70 13.05
N ASP A 130 0.35 -8.53 11.74
CA ASP A 130 0.28 -9.63 10.76
C ASP A 130 0.87 -9.20 9.42
N LEU A 131 2.21 -9.15 9.35
CA LEU A 131 2.95 -8.70 8.17
C LEU A 131 3.09 -9.84 7.16
N ARG A 132 2.15 -9.94 6.23
CA ARG A 132 2.14 -10.91 5.13
C ARG A 132 1.78 -10.24 3.82
N ARG A 133 2.12 -10.87 2.70
CA ARG A 133 1.77 -10.37 1.36
C ARG A 133 0.27 -10.15 1.21
N ILE A 134 -0.11 -9.18 0.40
CA ILE A 134 -1.51 -8.79 0.18
C ILE A 134 -1.90 -8.77 -1.30
N LEU A 135 -1.01 -8.32 -2.17
CA LEU A 135 -1.23 -8.21 -3.61
C LEU A 135 -0.65 -9.41 -4.37
N MET A 136 0.54 -9.85 -3.98
CA MET A 136 1.18 -11.01 -4.60
C MET A 136 0.83 -12.29 -3.85
N TYR A 137 0.85 -13.40 -4.57
CA TYR A 137 0.66 -14.71 -3.96
C TYR A 137 1.87 -15.13 -3.12
N PRO A 138 1.73 -16.04 -2.13
CA PRO A 138 2.77 -16.35 -1.15
C PRO A 138 4.09 -16.84 -1.75
N GLU A 139 4.03 -17.58 -2.85
CA GLU A 139 5.18 -18.16 -3.54
C GLU A 139 5.89 -17.18 -4.48
N PHE A 140 5.39 -15.96 -4.61
CA PHE A 140 6.00 -14.92 -5.44
C PHE A 140 7.39 -14.58 -4.92
N VAL A 141 8.39 -14.63 -5.81
CA VAL A 141 9.80 -14.43 -5.46
C VAL A 141 10.26 -13.02 -5.79
N GLY A 142 10.61 -12.26 -4.76
CA GLY A 142 11.10 -10.88 -4.86
C GLY A 142 10.05 -9.82 -4.60
N TYR A 143 10.38 -8.58 -4.95
CA TYR A 143 9.56 -7.40 -4.68
C TYR A 143 9.39 -6.60 -5.98
N PRO A 144 8.19 -6.59 -6.58
CA PRO A 144 8.00 -6.18 -7.98
C PRO A 144 8.18 -4.69 -8.24
N LEU A 145 8.09 -3.84 -7.23
CA LEU A 145 8.28 -2.38 -7.41
C LEU A 145 9.70 -1.90 -7.10
N ARG A 146 10.61 -2.78 -6.70
CA ARG A 146 12.04 -2.41 -6.64
C ARG A 146 12.57 -2.14 -8.05
N LYS A 147 13.40 -1.13 -8.18
CA LYS A 147 13.95 -0.71 -9.49
C LYS A 147 14.92 -1.72 -10.12
N ASP A 148 15.51 -2.59 -9.31
CA ASP A 148 16.37 -3.69 -9.70
C ASP A 148 15.62 -5.00 -9.96
N TYR A 149 14.29 -5.02 -9.80
CA TYR A 149 13.48 -6.20 -10.09
C TYR A 149 13.35 -6.39 -11.61
N PRO A 150 13.79 -7.55 -12.17
CA PRO A 150 13.75 -7.79 -13.62
C PRO A 150 12.31 -7.92 -14.12
N ALA A 151 11.96 -7.18 -15.19
CA ALA A 151 10.61 -7.20 -15.76
C ALA A 151 10.28 -8.53 -16.45
N ASP A 152 11.30 -9.29 -16.87
CA ASP A 152 11.19 -10.59 -17.55
C ASP A 152 11.30 -11.79 -16.61
N LYS A 153 11.32 -11.56 -15.30
CA LYS A 153 11.45 -12.63 -14.30
C LYS A 153 10.24 -13.56 -14.32
N ILE A 154 10.49 -14.82 -14.65
CA ILE A 154 9.48 -15.88 -14.59
C ILE A 154 9.22 -16.25 -13.13
N GLN A 155 7.98 -16.18 -12.73
CA GLN A 155 7.53 -16.54 -11.38
C GLN A 155 7.14 -18.02 -11.28
N PRO A 156 7.18 -18.63 -10.07
CA PRO A 156 6.72 -19.99 -9.87
C PRO A 156 5.29 -20.19 -10.34
N LEU A 157 5.07 -21.26 -11.10
CA LEU A 157 3.74 -21.66 -11.52
C LEU A 157 3.05 -22.34 -10.33
N ILE A 158 1.91 -21.80 -9.92
CA ILE A 158 1.11 -22.39 -8.85
C ILE A 158 0.04 -23.26 -9.50
N ALA A 159 -0.04 -24.51 -9.05
CA ALA A 159 -1.14 -25.39 -9.44
C ALA A 159 -2.46 -24.80 -8.94
N TYR A 160 -3.47 -24.79 -9.81
CA TYR A 160 -4.82 -24.43 -9.40
C TYR A 160 -5.25 -25.36 -8.25
N ARG A 161 -5.88 -24.76 -7.22
CA ARG A 161 -6.51 -25.55 -6.17
C ARG A 161 -7.53 -26.49 -6.83
N GLU A 162 -7.35 -27.79 -6.67
CA GLU A 162 -8.40 -28.74 -7.02
C GLU A 162 -9.57 -28.47 -6.08
N VAL A 163 -10.61 -27.89 -6.61
CA VAL A 163 -11.86 -27.71 -5.86
C VAL A 163 -12.70 -28.96 -6.13
N GLU A 164 -12.76 -29.82 -5.14
CA GLU A 164 -13.70 -30.95 -5.14
C GLU A 164 -15.14 -30.38 -5.19
N ASN A 165 -15.93 -30.85 -6.14
CA ASN A 165 -17.35 -30.52 -6.30
C ASN A 165 -17.72 -29.11 -6.84
N ILE A 166 -16.91 -28.48 -7.64
CA ILE A 166 -17.45 -27.45 -8.52
C ILE A 166 -18.09 -28.15 -9.73
N GLU A 167 -19.42 -28.09 -9.83
CA GLU A 167 -20.09 -28.27 -11.11
C GLU A 167 -19.46 -27.28 -12.10
N LYS A 168 -18.67 -27.80 -13.03
CA LYS A 168 -18.13 -26.97 -14.08
C LYS A 168 -19.31 -26.43 -14.86
N LEU A 169 -19.48 -25.12 -14.84
CA LEU A 169 -20.43 -24.49 -15.76
C LEU A 169 -20.12 -25.00 -17.16
N PRO A 170 -21.12 -25.37 -17.92
CA PRO A 170 -20.92 -25.78 -19.30
C PRO A 170 -20.16 -24.69 -20.06
N PRO A 171 -19.29 -25.04 -21.01
CA PRO A 171 -18.61 -24.03 -21.80
C PRO A 171 -19.65 -23.08 -22.40
N PHE A 172 -19.33 -21.80 -22.40
CA PHE A 172 -20.21 -20.78 -22.97
C PHE A 172 -20.72 -21.24 -24.36
N GLY A 173 -22.04 -21.30 -24.54
CA GLY A 173 -22.65 -21.56 -25.81
C GLY A 173 -22.32 -20.44 -26.81
N LYS A 174 -22.49 -20.70 -28.08
CA LYS A 174 -22.28 -19.68 -29.14
C LYS A 174 -23.07 -18.41 -28.92
N ASP A 175 -24.16 -18.49 -28.15
CA ASP A 175 -25.10 -17.40 -27.86
C ASP A 175 -24.76 -16.64 -26.55
N GLU A 176 -23.84 -17.14 -25.76
CA GLU A 176 -23.44 -16.56 -24.47
C GLU A 176 -22.14 -15.70 -24.55
N GLY A 177 -21.55 -15.62 -25.73
CA GLY A 177 -20.43 -14.75 -25.99
C GLY A 177 -20.85 -13.29 -25.85
N MET A 178 -20.04 -12.48 -25.10
CA MET A 178 -20.26 -11.05 -25.04
C MET A 178 -20.17 -10.43 -26.42
N SER A 179 -21.33 -10.26 -27.07
CA SER A 179 -21.41 -9.50 -28.30
C SER A 179 -21.52 -8.02 -27.99
N PHE A 180 -20.40 -7.33 -27.99
CA PHE A 180 -20.43 -5.88 -28.09
C PHE A 180 -21.07 -5.51 -29.42
N GLY A 181 -22.37 -5.16 -29.40
CA GLY A 181 -23.07 -4.54 -30.51
C GLY A 181 -23.87 -5.45 -31.46
N ARG A 182 -24.08 -6.74 -31.16
CA ARG A 182 -25.07 -7.56 -31.86
C ARG A 182 -26.18 -7.94 -30.92
N GLN A 183 -27.37 -7.38 -31.18
CA GLN A 183 -28.61 -7.91 -30.62
C GLN A 183 -28.86 -9.30 -31.24
N THR A 184 -28.67 -10.35 -30.47
CA THR A 184 -29.14 -11.68 -30.88
C THR A 184 -30.60 -11.78 -30.56
N HIS A 185 -31.41 -11.65 -31.59
CA HIS A 185 -32.87 -11.79 -31.55
C HIS A 185 -33.32 -13.26 -31.49
N SER A 186 -32.82 -14.05 -30.56
CA SER A 186 -33.26 -15.45 -30.45
C SER A 186 -33.92 -15.81 -29.13
N TYR A 187 -34.35 -14.83 -28.36
CA TYR A 187 -35.07 -15.08 -27.11
C TYR A 187 -36.56 -15.41 -27.29
N GLY A 188 -36.97 -15.87 -28.42
CA GLY A 188 -38.39 -16.14 -28.72
C GLY A 188 -38.75 -17.46 -29.41
N GLN A 189 -37.78 -18.31 -29.75
CA GLN A 189 -38.04 -19.47 -30.58
C GLN A 189 -37.84 -20.86 -29.94
N ARG A 190 -37.69 -20.99 -28.64
CA ARG A 190 -37.50 -22.31 -27.97
C ARG A 190 -38.78 -22.96 -27.46
N SER A 191 -39.98 -22.56 -27.88
CA SER A 191 -41.20 -23.14 -27.31
C SER A 191 -42.07 -23.99 -28.27
N ASN A 192 -41.61 -24.25 -29.51
CA ASN A 192 -42.53 -24.93 -30.46
C ASN A 192 -41.97 -26.19 -31.17
N GLU A 193 -40.90 -26.83 -30.69
CA GLU A 193 -40.40 -28.07 -31.34
C GLU A 193 -40.41 -29.32 -30.43
N GLN A 194 -41.24 -29.41 -29.43
CA GLN A 194 -41.42 -30.65 -28.63
C GLN A 194 -42.87 -31.16 -28.57
N GLU A 195 -43.71 -30.81 -29.51
CA GLU A 195 -45.00 -31.50 -29.68
C GLU A 195 -45.21 -31.90 -31.14
N SER A 196 -44.49 -32.94 -31.60
CA SER A 196 -44.93 -33.82 -32.68
C SER A 196 -43.89 -34.93 -32.92
N ASN A 197 -44.00 -35.98 -32.11
CA ASN A 197 -43.90 -37.40 -32.54
C ASN A 197 -44.16 -38.32 -31.34
#